data_a06b8395a29a5656238069bf2d2ec07a
#
_entry.id   a06b8395a29a5656238069bf2d2ec07a
#
_cell.length_a   1.000
_cell.length_b   1.000
_cell.length_c   1.000
_cell.angle_alpha   90.00
_cell.angle_beta   90.00
_cell.angle_gamma   90.00
#
_symmetry.space_group_name_H-M   'P 1'
#
loop_
_entity.id
_entity.type
_entity.pdbx_description
1 polymer ?
#
loop_
_entity_poly.entity_id
_entity_poly.type
_entity_poly.pdbx_seq_one_letter_code
_entity_poly.pdbx_strand_id
1 'polypeptide(L)'
;MKQYHDLVKHVLENGNEKGDRTGTGTKSVFGYQMRFDLSEGFPMVTTKKLHLKSIIYELLWFLKGDTNINYLTENGVRIWNEWADDKGDLGPVYGHQWRNWASEEIDQIKEVIQTLKQNPNSRRMLVSAWNPSVLPDTSKSFSENVANGKAALPPCHAFFQFYVADGKLSCQLYQRSADIFLGVPFNIASYALFTLMMAQVCGYQPGDFIHTFGDAHIYNNHMEQLELQLSRDPRPLPKMILNPEVKDIFNFKFEDFTLVDYNPHPHIKGVVAV
;
A
#
# COMPACT_ATOMS: atom_id res chain seq x y z
N MET A 1 10.00 7.30 -12.14
CA MET A 1 10.28 6.76 -10.75
C MET A 1 11.50 7.41 -10.08
N LYS A 2 11.85 8.63 -10.51
CA LYS A 2 12.91 9.43 -9.87
C LYS A 2 12.62 9.68 -8.38
N GLN A 3 11.37 9.95 -8.02
CA GLN A 3 10.92 10.21 -6.65
C GLN A 3 11.32 9.12 -5.66
N TYR A 4 11.19 7.85 -6.07
CA TYR A 4 11.61 6.71 -5.23
C TYR A 4 13.13 6.65 -5.06
N HIS A 5 13.90 6.89 -6.13
CA HIS A 5 15.37 6.95 -6.04
C HIS A 5 15.84 8.12 -5.17
N ASP A 6 15.16 9.26 -5.26
CA ASP A 6 15.45 10.44 -4.42
C ASP A 6 15.19 10.14 -2.93
N LEU A 7 14.11 9.42 -2.59
CA LEU A 7 13.87 8.94 -1.23
C LEU A 7 14.99 8.03 -0.73
N VAL A 8 15.37 7.02 -1.54
CA VAL A 8 16.46 6.09 -1.17
C VAL A 8 17.75 6.84 -0.88
N LYS A 9 18.17 7.73 -1.80
CA LYS A 9 19.37 8.56 -1.64
C LYS A 9 19.29 9.43 -0.39
N HIS A 10 18.13 10.08 -0.19
CA HIS A 10 17.92 10.96 0.96
C HIS A 10 18.10 10.20 2.29
N VAL A 11 17.57 8.98 2.41
CA VAL A 11 17.73 8.16 3.61
C VAL A 11 19.18 7.66 3.78
N LEU A 12 19.84 7.26 2.69
CA LEU A 12 21.25 6.85 2.73
C LEU A 12 22.18 7.99 3.20
N GLU A 13 21.89 9.23 2.76
CA GLU A 13 22.72 10.40 3.06
C GLU A 13 22.41 11.05 4.42
N ASN A 14 21.14 11.10 4.79
CA ASN A 14 20.66 11.90 5.93
C ASN A 14 20.03 11.07 7.06
N GLY A 15 19.89 9.75 6.89
CA GLY A 15 19.22 8.88 7.86
C GLY A 15 20.07 8.65 9.11
N ASN A 16 19.37 8.45 10.22
CA ASN A 16 19.95 8.07 11.50
C ASN A 16 19.91 6.56 11.69
N GLU A 17 20.97 5.99 12.25
CA GLU A 17 21.00 4.58 12.66
C GLU A 17 20.07 4.37 13.87
N LYS A 18 19.21 3.37 13.78
CA LYS A 18 18.26 3.00 14.84
C LYS A 18 18.19 1.49 15.00
N GLY A 19 18.02 1.06 16.25
CA GLY A 19 17.55 -0.31 16.52
C GLY A 19 16.08 -0.45 16.12
N ASP A 20 15.67 -1.69 15.88
CA ASP A 20 14.28 -2.04 15.59
C ASP A 20 13.87 -3.31 16.34
N ARG A 21 12.58 -3.64 16.30
CA ARG A 21 12.01 -4.82 16.99
C ARG A 21 12.64 -6.14 16.52
N THR A 22 13.07 -6.23 15.27
CA THR A 22 13.63 -7.44 14.68
C THR A 22 15.11 -7.65 15.02
N GLY A 23 15.79 -6.64 15.60
CA GLY A 23 17.22 -6.67 15.88
C GLY A 23 18.12 -6.51 14.65
N THR A 24 17.55 -6.30 13.45
CA THR A 24 18.29 -6.12 12.20
C THR A 24 19.01 -4.77 12.15
N GLY A 25 18.41 -3.76 12.76
CA GLY A 25 18.83 -2.36 12.67
C GLY A 25 18.35 -1.70 11.39
N THR A 26 18.18 -0.39 11.46
CA THR A 26 17.68 0.41 10.34
C THR A 26 18.43 1.74 10.24
N LYS A 27 18.48 2.28 9.03
CA LYS A 27 18.79 3.67 8.76
C LYS A 27 17.52 4.39 8.35
N SER A 28 17.12 5.46 9.06
CA SER A 28 15.81 6.08 8.85
C SER A 28 15.82 7.60 8.91
N VAL A 29 14.83 8.20 8.23
CA VAL A 29 14.45 9.61 8.37
C VAL A 29 13.01 9.69 8.87
N PHE A 30 12.67 10.77 9.57
CA PHE A 30 11.31 11.05 10.00
C PHE A 30 10.72 12.18 9.19
N GLY A 31 9.66 11.86 8.44
CA GLY A 31 8.99 12.79 7.54
C GLY A 31 9.65 12.87 6.15
N TYR A 32 8.91 12.41 5.15
CA TYR A 32 9.24 12.58 3.73
C TYR A 32 7.97 12.50 2.90
N GLN A 33 7.97 13.08 1.69
CA GLN A 33 6.82 13.01 0.80
C GLN A 33 7.27 12.83 -0.65
N MET A 34 6.59 11.94 -1.35
CA MET A 34 6.69 11.77 -2.81
C MET A 34 5.36 12.12 -3.48
N ARG A 35 5.42 12.58 -4.73
CA ARG A 35 4.25 12.86 -5.56
C ARG A 35 4.42 12.23 -6.93
N PHE A 36 3.36 11.56 -7.40
CA PHE A 36 3.30 10.90 -8.69
C PHE A 36 2.08 11.42 -9.46
N ASP A 37 2.30 12.08 -10.58
CA ASP A 37 1.24 12.41 -11.53
C ASP A 37 0.82 11.15 -12.28
N LEU A 38 -0.40 10.67 -12.04
CA LEU A 38 -0.90 9.43 -12.65
C LEU A 38 -1.23 9.59 -14.14
N SER A 39 -1.22 10.80 -14.68
CA SER A 39 -1.35 11.05 -16.11
C SER A 39 -0.06 10.75 -16.89
N GLU A 40 1.11 10.75 -16.21
CA GLU A 40 2.40 10.42 -16.82
C GLU A 40 2.63 8.91 -16.99
N GLY A 41 1.84 8.08 -16.33
CA GLY A 41 1.91 6.62 -16.36
C GLY A 41 1.68 6.02 -14.97
N PHE A 42 1.68 4.68 -14.93
CA PHE A 42 1.48 3.94 -13.69
C PHE A 42 2.80 3.85 -12.90
N PRO A 43 2.87 4.37 -11.66
CA PRO A 43 4.13 4.49 -10.91
C PRO A 43 4.58 3.15 -10.32
N MET A 44 4.89 2.20 -11.17
CA MET A 44 5.46 0.90 -10.82
C MET A 44 6.97 0.94 -11.03
N VAL A 45 7.73 0.64 -9.98
CA VAL A 45 9.20 0.68 -10.01
C VAL A 45 9.75 -0.19 -11.16
N THR A 46 10.66 0.38 -11.94
CA THR A 46 11.30 -0.30 -13.10
C THR A 46 12.74 -0.72 -12.84
N THR A 47 13.37 -0.23 -11.78
CA THR A 47 14.75 -0.59 -11.40
C THR A 47 14.88 -1.94 -10.71
N LYS A 48 13.76 -2.55 -10.34
CA LYS A 48 13.60 -3.98 -10.04
C LYS A 48 12.19 -4.44 -10.42
N LYS A 49 12.07 -5.71 -10.82
CA LYS A 49 10.76 -6.29 -11.15
C LYS A 49 9.93 -6.49 -9.87
N LEU A 50 8.70 -6.00 -9.88
CA LEU A 50 7.70 -6.22 -8.82
C LEU A 50 6.70 -7.31 -9.24
N HIS A 51 6.09 -7.97 -8.26
CA HIS A 51 5.08 -9.02 -8.47
C HIS A 51 3.68 -8.40 -8.48
N LEU A 52 3.23 -7.89 -9.63
CA LEU A 52 1.94 -7.22 -9.81
C LEU A 52 0.75 -8.04 -9.31
N LYS A 53 0.79 -9.37 -9.52
CA LYS A 53 -0.27 -10.28 -9.06
C LYS A 53 -0.55 -10.14 -7.57
N SER A 54 0.51 -10.06 -6.74
CA SER A 54 0.35 -9.86 -5.29
C SER A 54 -0.27 -8.51 -4.96
N ILE A 55 0.13 -7.45 -5.67
CA ILE A 55 -0.40 -6.10 -5.46
C ILE A 55 -1.91 -6.05 -5.74
N ILE A 56 -2.35 -6.62 -6.86
CA ILE A 56 -3.77 -6.62 -7.24
C ILE A 56 -4.59 -7.44 -6.27
N TYR A 57 -4.19 -8.69 -5.96
CA TYR A 57 -4.95 -9.55 -5.07
C TYR A 57 -5.03 -9.01 -3.64
N GLU A 58 -3.96 -8.42 -3.13
CA GLU A 58 -3.96 -7.77 -1.82
C GLU A 58 -4.96 -6.61 -1.77
N LEU A 59 -4.96 -5.72 -2.77
CA LEU A 59 -5.90 -4.60 -2.85
C LEU A 59 -7.35 -5.08 -2.94
N LEU A 60 -7.63 -6.09 -3.76
CA LEU A 60 -8.96 -6.71 -3.87
C LEU A 60 -9.40 -7.36 -2.55
N TRP A 61 -8.47 -7.98 -1.84
CA TRP A 61 -8.70 -8.58 -0.53
C TRP A 61 -9.05 -7.51 0.53
N PHE A 62 -8.33 -6.38 0.57
CA PHE A 62 -8.71 -5.25 1.42
C PHE A 62 -10.11 -4.71 1.08
N LEU A 63 -10.43 -4.56 -0.20
CA LEU A 63 -11.75 -4.09 -0.64
C LEU A 63 -12.89 -5.06 -0.33
N LYS A 64 -12.61 -6.35 -0.17
CA LYS A 64 -13.59 -7.34 0.33
C LYS A 64 -13.87 -7.18 1.84
N GLY A 65 -13.03 -6.47 2.57
CA GLY A 65 -13.10 -6.40 4.02
C GLY A 65 -12.65 -7.69 4.71
N ASP A 66 -11.99 -8.57 3.98
CA ASP A 66 -11.54 -9.88 4.45
C ASP A 66 -10.26 -9.73 5.28
N THR A 67 -10.08 -10.61 6.26
CA THR A 67 -8.91 -10.68 7.15
C THR A 67 -8.22 -12.04 7.11
N ASN A 68 -8.84 -13.01 6.44
CA ASN A 68 -8.29 -14.35 6.28
C ASN A 68 -7.49 -14.46 4.97
N ILE A 69 -6.30 -15.06 5.04
CA ILE A 69 -5.38 -15.17 3.90
C ILE A 69 -5.77 -16.24 2.87
N ASN A 70 -6.83 -17.02 3.09
CA ASN A 70 -7.24 -18.09 2.17
C ASN A 70 -7.46 -17.57 0.75
N TYR A 71 -8.14 -16.44 0.60
CA TYR A 71 -8.32 -15.79 -0.71
C TYR A 71 -6.98 -15.48 -1.40
N LEU A 72 -5.97 -15.04 -0.65
CA LEU A 72 -4.65 -14.76 -1.18
C LEU A 72 -3.90 -16.04 -1.58
N THR A 73 -3.89 -17.03 -0.69
CA THR A 73 -3.16 -18.30 -0.90
C THR A 73 -3.75 -19.14 -2.03
N GLU A 74 -5.07 -19.20 -2.17
CA GLU A 74 -5.77 -19.84 -3.29
C GLU A 74 -5.38 -19.22 -4.64
N ASN A 75 -5.06 -17.93 -4.64
CA ASN A 75 -4.57 -17.22 -5.80
C ASN A 75 -3.03 -17.19 -5.91
N GLY A 76 -2.31 -17.98 -5.09
CA GLY A 76 -0.87 -18.09 -5.14
C GLY A 76 -0.09 -16.88 -4.59
N VAL A 77 -0.76 -16.05 -3.76
CA VAL A 77 -0.18 -14.89 -3.07
C VAL A 77 0.09 -15.26 -1.62
N ARG A 78 1.34 -15.10 -1.16
CA ARG A 78 1.81 -15.58 0.14
C ARG A 78 2.43 -14.49 1.00
N ILE A 79 2.24 -13.22 0.64
CA ILE A 79 2.90 -12.08 1.28
C ILE A 79 2.43 -11.81 2.72
N TRP A 80 1.38 -12.49 3.18
CA TRP A 80 0.83 -12.36 4.52
C TRP A 80 0.96 -13.63 5.38
N ASN A 81 1.52 -14.72 4.83
CA ASN A 81 1.55 -16.03 5.52
C ASN A 81 2.29 -16.02 6.86
N GLU A 82 3.32 -15.19 7.00
CA GLU A 82 4.18 -15.15 8.19
C GLU A 82 3.48 -14.54 9.42
N TRP A 83 2.39 -13.82 9.22
CA TRP A 83 1.66 -13.11 10.28
C TRP A 83 0.30 -13.70 10.61
N ALA A 84 -0.19 -14.63 9.80
CA ALA A 84 -1.48 -15.28 10.03
C ALA A 84 -1.38 -16.34 11.14
N ASP A 85 -2.50 -16.54 11.84
CA ASP A 85 -2.65 -17.66 12.76
C ASP A 85 -2.80 -18.99 12.02
N ASP A 86 -2.93 -20.11 12.76
CA ASP A 86 -3.07 -21.46 12.20
C ASP A 86 -4.34 -21.65 11.33
N LYS A 87 -5.32 -20.74 11.45
CA LYS A 87 -6.55 -20.72 10.64
C LYS A 87 -6.45 -19.77 9.44
N GLY A 88 -5.32 -19.09 9.30
CA GLY A 88 -5.11 -18.09 8.27
C GLY A 88 -5.71 -16.72 8.57
N ASP A 89 -6.10 -16.45 9.81
CA ASP A 89 -6.67 -15.16 10.20
C ASP A 89 -5.57 -14.19 10.69
N LEU A 90 -5.79 -12.90 10.41
CA LEU A 90 -4.92 -11.79 10.80
C LEU A 90 -5.59 -10.85 11.82
N GLY A 91 -6.83 -11.18 12.24
CA GLY A 91 -7.64 -10.28 13.05
C GLY A 91 -8.07 -9.02 12.27
N PRO A 92 -8.55 -7.97 12.95
CA PRO A 92 -9.18 -6.82 12.31
C PRO A 92 -8.16 -5.85 11.65
N VAL A 93 -7.42 -6.35 10.64
CA VAL A 93 -6.45 -5.60 9.83
C VAL A 93 -7.16 -4.73 8.77
N TYR A 94 -6.41 -4.10 7.91
CA TYR A 94 -6.77 -3.10 6.89
C TYR A 94 -8.18 -3.23 6.30
N GLY A 95 -8.52 -4.35 5.68
CA GLY A 95 -9.80 -4.57 5.02
C GLY A 95 -10.98 -4.47 5.98
N HIS A 96 -10.84 -5.03 7.18
CA HIS A 96 -11.86 -4.92 8.22
C HIS A 96 -12.10 -3.45 8.59
N GLN A 97 -11.04 -2.67 8.87
CA GLN A 97 -11.18 -1.28 9.23
C GLN A 97 -11.75 -0.42 8.09
N TRP A 98 -11.43 -0.73 6.85
CA TRP A 98 -11.95 -0.02 5.68
C TRP A 98 -13.45 -0.25 5.48
N ARG A 99 -13.95 -1.48 5.73
CA ARG A 99 -15.28 -1.94 5.34
C ARG A 99 -16.23 -2.16 6.49
N ASN A 100 -15.71 -2.27 7.72
CA ASN A 100 -16.50 -2.47 8.95
C ASN A 100 -15.75 -1.88 10.14
N TRP A 101 -15.55 -0.56 10.11
CA TRP A 101 -14.78 0.15 11.15
C TRP A 101 -15.25 -0.19 12.56
N ALA A 102 -14.30 -0.59 13.41
CA ALA A 102 -14.53 -0.95 14.80
C ALA A 102 -15.62 -2.01 15.03
N SER A 103 -16.01 -2.78 13.99
CA SER A 103 -17.12 -3.74 14.01
C SER A 103 -18.49 -3.09 14.24
N GLU A 104 -18.64 -1.80 13.85
CA GLU A 104 -19.86 -1.01 13.97
C GLU A 104 -20.60 -0.82 12.63
N GLU A 105 -20.32 -1.66 11.64
CA GLU A 105 -20.91 -1.63 10.30
C GLU A 105 -20.64 -0.32 9.52
N ILE A 106 -19.63 0.45 9.91
CA ILE A 106 -19.21 1.68 9.20
C ILE A 106 -18.31 1.30 8.02
N ASP A 107 -18.83 1.40 6.81
CA ASP A 107 -18.09 1.15 5.56
C ASP A 107 -17.47 2.45 5.04
N GLN A 108 -16.24 2.74 5.45
CA GLN A 108 -15.53 3.98 5.08
C GLN A 108 -15.35 4.11 3.56
N ILE A 109 -15.16 3.01 2.83
CA ILE A 109 -15.00 3.04 1.37
C ILE A 109 -16.30 3.46 0.68
N LYS A 110 -17.44 2.89 1.08
CA LYS A 110 -18.74 3.29 0.54
C LYS A 110 -19.06 4.74 0.84
N GLU A 111 -18.81 5.21 2.05
CA GLU A 111 -19.02 6.60 2.45
C GLU A 111 -18.19 7.58 1.62
N VAL A 112 -16.91 7.26 1.40
CA VAL A 112 -16.03 8.07 0.54
C VAL A 112 -16.52 8.10 -0.89
N ILE A 113 -16.91 6.95 -1.49
CA ILE A 113 -17.48 6.89 -2.85
C ILE A 113 -18.74 7.74 -2.96
N GLN A 114 -19.64 7.62 -1.98
CA GLN A 114 -20.85 8.43 -1.96
C GLN A 114 -20.55 9.92 -1.88
N THR A 115 -19.60 10.30 -1.01
CA THR A 115 -19.18 11.69 -0.86
C THR A 115 -18.53 12.23 -2.14
N LEU A 116 -17.65 11.45 -2.79
CA LEU A 116 -17.02 11.82 -4.07
C LEU A 116 -18.05 12.12 -5.14
N LYS A 117 -19.15 11.35 -5.20
CA LYS A 117 -20.23 11.53 -6.19
C LYS A 117 -21.17 12.68 -5.87
N GLN A 118 -21.43 12.96 -4.58
CA GLN A 118 -22.43 13.93 -4.14
C GLN A 118 -21.86 15.28 -3.76
N ASN A 119 -20.65 15.30 -3.17
CA ASN A 119 -19.99 16.49 -2.66
C ASN A 119 -18.46 16.40 -2.84
N PRO A 120 -17.94 16.56 -4.07
CA PRO A 120 -16.50 16.42 -4.36
C PRO A 120 -15.63 17.46 -3.66
N ASN A 121 -16.21 18.57 -3.18
CA ASN A 121 -15.49 19.61 -2.43
C ASN A 121 -15.34 19.29 -0.93
N SER A 122 -15.83 18.13 -0.48
CA SER A 122 -15.71 17.71 0.91
C SER A 122 -14.23 17.50 1.29
N ARG A 123 -13.88 17.92 2.51
CA ARG A 123 -12.56 17.64 3.13
C ARG A 123 -12.60 16.41 4.05
N ARG A 124 -13.72 15.64 4.02
CA ARG A 124 -13.96 14.49 4.90
C ARG A 124 -13.82 13.14 4.18
N MET A 125 -13.26 13.13 2.98
CA MET A 125 -13.03 11.92 2.19
C MET A 125 -11.76 11.20 2.68
N LEU A 126 -11.82 10.69 3.90
CA LEU A 126 -10.70 10.09 4.61
C LEU A 126 -11.07 8.68 5.08
N VAL A 127 -10.15 7.75 4.93
CA VAL A 127 -10.25 6.36 5.42
C VAL A 127 -9.11 6.10 6.37
N SER A 128 -9.43 5.62 7.59
CA SER A 128 -8.45 5.26 8.62
C SER A 128 -8.42 3.75 8.82
N ALA A 129 -7.23 3.18 8.80
CA ALA A 129 -6.98 1.81 9.25
C ALA A 129 -6.46 1.79 10.71
N TRP A 130 -6.03 2.94 11.23
CA TRP A 130 -5.50 3.04 12.58
C TRP A 130 -6.62 3.10 13.62
N ASN A 131 -6.88 1.96 14.25
CA ASN A 131 -7.86 1.83 15.32
C ASN A 131 -7.15 1.42 16.62
N PRO A 132 -6.95 2.34 17.58
CA PRO A 132 -6.24 2.04 18.83
C PRO A 132 -6.84 0.91 19.65
N SER A 133 -8.15 0.64 19.52
CA SER A 133 -8.83 -0.40 20.31
C SER A 133 -8.41 -1.83 19.92
N VAL A 134 -7.85 -2.02 18.72
CA VAL A 134 -7.46 -3.35 18.20
C VAL A 134 -5.96 -3.48 17.92
N LEU A 135 -5.15 -2.51 18.34
CA LEU A 135 -3.70 -2.63 18.19
C LEU A 135 -3.18 -3.84 18.96
N PRO A 136 -2.19 -4.56 18.40
CA PRO A 136 -1.62 -5.73 19.04
C PRO A 136 -0.82 -5.37 20.29
N ASP A 137 -0.83 -6.29 21.25
CA ASP A 137 0.08 -6.30 22.38
C ASP A 137 1.46 -6.80 21.91
N THR A 138 2.48 -5.96 22.00
CA THR A 138 3.84 -6.26 21.51
C THR A 138 4.56 -7.35 22.31
N SER A 139 4.05 -7.71 23.48
CA SER A 139 4.56 -8.82 24.32
C SER A 139 4.00 -10.18 23.92
N LYS A 140 3.01 -10.23 23.02
CA LYS A 140 2.33 -11.45 22.58
C LYS A 140 2.69 -11.78 21.14
N SER A 141 2.55 -13.08 20.81
CA SER A 141 2.67 -13.56 19.43
C SER A 141 1.52 -13.03 18.55
N PHE A 142 1.68 -13.12 17.23
CA PHE A 142 0.63 -12.77 16.26
C PHE A 142 -0.66 -13.57 16.52
N SER A 143 -0.56 -14.90 16.69
CA SER A 143 -1.71 -15.77 16.94
C SER A 143 -2.41 -15.45 18.26
N GLU A 144 -1.68 -15.12 19.33
CA GLU A 144 -2.28 -14.72 20.61
C GLU A 144 -3.02 -13.38 20.48
N ASN A 145 -2.49 -12.43 19.71
CA ASN A 145 -3.18 -11.17 19.44
C ASN A 145 -4.48 -11.42 18.69
N VAL A 146 -4.46 -12.22 17.62
CA VAL A 146 -5.66 -12.59 16.84
C VAL A 146 -6.69 -13.28 17.72
N ALA A 147 -6.29 -14.27 18.55
CA ALA A 147 -7.17 -14.96 19.48
C ALA A 147 -7.83 -14.03 20.52
N ASN A 148 -7.21 -12.88 20.82
CA ASN A 148 -7.74 -11.84 21.71
C ASN A 148 -8.50 -10.73 20.95
N GLY A 149 -8.86 -10.93 19.69
CA GLY A 149 -9.59 -9.95 18.88
C GLY A 149 -8.77 -8.70 18.49
N LYS A 150 -7.43 -8.82 18.53
CA LYS A 150 -6.50 -7.78 18.08
C LYS A 150 -5.99 -8.07 16.67
N ALA A 151 -5.51 -7.06 15.99
CA ALA A 151 -4.82 -7.23 14.72
C ALA A 151 -3.48 -7.96 14.94
N ALA A 152 -3.07 -8.80 13.99
CA ALA A 152 -1.75 -9.42 14.02
C ALA A 152 -0.63 -8.37 13.94
N LEU A 153 -0.84 -7.33 13.15
CA LEU A 153 0.10 -6.22 12.97
C LEU A 153 -0.59 -4.86 13.11
N PRO A 154 0.09 -3.84 13.67
CA PRO A 154 -0.40 -2.48 13.60
C PRO A 154 -0.29 -1.96 12.16
N PRO A 155 -1.30 -1.28 11.61
CA PRO A 155 -1.29 -0.85 10.21
C PRO A 155 -0.16 0.14 9.94
N CYS A 156 0.67 -0.15 8.92
CA CYS A 156 1.75 0.74 8.47
C CYS A 156 1.21 1.90 7.65
N HIS A 157 0.39 1.65 6.64
CA HIS A 157 -0.38 2.67 5.91
C HIS A 157 -1.65 2.99 6.70
N ALA A 158 -1.51 4.02 7.57
CA ALA A 158 -2.44 4.26 8.67
C ALA A 158 -3.74 4.91 8.23
N PHE A 159 -3.69 5.87 7.30
CA PHE A 159 -4.86 6.49 6.71
C PHE A 159 -4.54 7.13 5.36
N PHE A 160 -5.58 7.36 4.58
CA PHE A 160 -5.48 8.06 3.30
C PHE A 160 -6.68 8.97 3.08
N GLN A 161 -6.49 10.00 2.24
CA GLN A 161 -7.49 11.01 1.93
C GLN A 161 -7.58 11.25 0.44
N PHE A 162 -8.79 11.47 -0.07
CA PHE A 162 -9.04 11.86 -1.45
C PHE A 162 -9.30 13.36 -1.58
N TYR A 163 -8.95 13.88 -2.75
CA TYR A 163 -9.14 15.27 -3.13
C TYR A 163 -9.51 15.37 -4.60
N VAL A 164 -10.51 16.21 -4.92
CA VAL A 164 -10.94 16.47 -6.30
C VAL A 164 -10.64 17.91 -6.65
N ALA A 165 -9.97 18.12 -7.79
CA ALA A 165 -9.78 19.43 -8.41
C ALA A 165 -9.72 19.28 -9.92
N ASP A 166 -10.34 20.22 -10.65
CA ASP A 166 -10.32 20.27 -12.12
C ASP A 166 -10.74 18.93 -12.79
N GLY A 167 -11.71 18.24 -12.19
CA GLY A 167 -12.20 16.94 -12.67
C GLY A 167 -11.22 15.77 -12.46
N LYS A 168 -10.16 15.97 -11.68
CA LYS A 168 -9.16 14.95 -11.35
C LYS A 168 -9.27 14.51 -9.90
N LEU A 169 -9.14 13.21 -9.64
CA LEU A 169 -9.11 12.62 -8.32
C LEU A 169 -7.67 12.31 -7.91
N SER A 170 -7.23 12.87 -6.80
CA SER A 170 -5.95 12.60 -6.16
C SER A 170 -6.13 11.87 -4.84
N CYS A 171 -5.12 11.09 -4.45
CA CYS A 171 -5.08 10.38 -3.17
C CYS A 171 -3.78 10.71 -2.44
N GLN A 172 -3.88 11.02 -1.14
CA GLN A 172 -2.73 11.14 -0.25
C GLN A 172 -2.76 10.04 0.80
N LEU A 173 -1.70 9.23 0.85
CA LEU A 173 -1.46 8.21 1.87
C LEU A 173 -0.51 8.76 2.95
N TYR A 174 -0.84 8.54 4.23
CA TYR A 174 0.12 8.61 5.32
C TYR A 174 0.53 7.20 5.76
N GLN A 175 1.79 6.87 5.55
CA GLN A 175 2.42 5.62 5.98
C GLN A 175 3.33 5.91 7.18
N ARG A 176 2.93 5.46 8.38
CA ARG A 176 3.64 5.75 9.64
C ARG A 176 5.01 5.06 9.74
N SER A 177 5.14 3.90 9.08
CA SER A 177 6.33 3.04 9.11
C SER A 177 6.51 2.42 7.73
N ALA A 178 7.66 2.62 7.10
CA ALA A 178 7.86 2.31 5.70
C ALA A 178 9.22 1.65 5.43
N ASP A 179 9.21 0.32 5.20
CA ASP A 179 10.33 -0.41 4.61
C ASP A 179 10.53 0.05 3.16
N ILE A 180 11.58 0.82 2.93
CA ILE A 180 11.85 1.44 1.63
C ILE A 180 12.15 0.40 0.56
N PHE A 181 12.81 -0.70 0.88
CA PHE A 181 13.21 -1.68 -0.12
C PHE A 181 12.08 -2.63 -0.51
N LEU A 182 11.41 -3.29 0.44
CA LEU A 182 10.37 -4.28 0.15
C LEU A 182 8.98 -3.64 0.06
N GLY A 183 8.58 -2.86 1.06
CA GLY A 183 7.21 -2.37 1.20
C GLY A 183 6.85 -1.19 0.30
N VAL A 184 7.66 -0.13 0.31
CA VAL A 184 7.32 1.14 -0.38
C VAL A 184 7.02 0.96 -1.87
N PRO A 185 7.77 0.17 -2.67
CA PRO A 185 7.45 -0.04 -4.08
C PRO A 185 6.08 -0.70 -4.30
N PHE A 186 5.67 -1.63 -3.44
CA PHE A 186 4.35 -2.26 -3.46
C PHE A 186 3.26 -1.26 -3.08
N ASN A 187 3.48 -0.47 -2.01
CA ASN A 187 2.50 0.53 -1.56
C ASN A 187 2.27 1.64 -2.59
N ILE A 188 3.32 2.12 -3.28
CA ILE A 188 3.18 3.07 -4.39
C ILE A 188 2.23 2.51 -5.46
N ALA A 189 2.52 1.30 -5.96
CA ALA A 189 1.73 0.69 -7.01
C ALA A 189 0.29 0.36 -6.55
N SER A 190 0.11 -0.12 -5.31
CA SER A 190 -1.19 -0.46 -4.74
C SER A 190 -2.09 0.77 -4.61
N TYR A 191 -1.61 1.86 -4.02
CA TYR A 191 -2.43 3.07 -3.85
C TYR A 191 -2.62 3.86 -5.14
N ALA A 192 -1.64 3.83 -6.06
CA ALA A 192 -1.85 4.35 -7.41
C ALA A 192 -2.96 3.59 -8.13
N LEU A 193 -2.94 2.24 -8.08
CA LEU A 193 -3.99 1.40 -8.64
C LEU A 193 -5.36 1.72 -8.01
N PHE A 194 -5.41 1.81 -6.69
CA PHE A 194 -6.62 2.16 -5.97
C PHE A 194 -7.15 3.53 -6.38
N THR A 195 -6.27 4.52 -6.58
CA THR A 195 -6.66 5.85 -7.07
C THR A 195 -7.27 5.79 -8.48
N LEU A 196 -6.69 4.97 -9.39
CA LEU A 196 -7.26 4.74 -10.72
C LEU A 196 -8.66 4.11 -10.65
N MET A 197 -8.83 3.09 -9.79
CA MET A 197 -10.13 2.41 -9.59
C MET A 197 -11.18 3.39 -9.05
N MET A 198 -10.83 4.17 -8.02
CA MET A 198 -11.72 5.18 -7.43
C MET A 198 -12.10 6.28 -8.43
N ALA A 199 -11.14 6.74 -9.23
CA ALA A 199 -11.38 7.73 -10.28
C ALA A 199 -12.39 7.18 -11.29
N GLN A 200 -12.19 5.96 -11.80
CA GLN A 200 -13.10 5.32 -12.76
C GLN A 200 -14.53 5.20 -12.22
N VAL A 201 -14.72 4.61 -11.03
CA VAL A 201 -16.09 4.34 -10.49
C VAL A 201 -16.81 5.61 -10.04
N CYS A 202 -16.07 6.69 -9.79
CA CYS A 202 -16.63 7.99 -9.42
C CYS A 202 -16.74 8.97 -10.61
N GLY A 203 -16.23 8.62 -11.80
CA GLY A 203 -16.33 9.43 -13.02
C GLY A 203 -15.32 10.57 -13.11
N TYR A 204 -14.16 10.44 -12.46
CA TYR A 204 -13.05 11.41 -12.51
C TYR A 204 -11.91 10.93 -13.39
N GLN A 205 -11.07 11.87 -13.84
CA GLN A 205 -9.76 11.56 -14.37
C GLN A 205 -8.79 11.29 -13.20
N PRO A 206 -7.76 10.44 -13.37
CA PRO A 206 -6.70 10.29 -12.38
C PRO A 206 -5.91 11.60 -12.21
N GLY A 207 -5.68 11.98 -10.96
CA GLY A 207 -4.81 13.09 -10.56
C GLY A 207 -3.48 12.58 -10.02
N ASP A 208 -3.10 13.04 -8.82
CA ASP A 208 -1.86 12.66 -8.16
C ASP A 208 -2.05 11.55 -7.13
N PHE A 209 -1.06 10.68 -7.02
CA PHE A 209 -0.83 9.92 -5.80
C PHE A 209 0.28 10.59 -4.98
N ILE A 210 -0.02 10.97 -3.74
CA ILE A 210 0.91 11.56 -2.79
C ILE A 210 1.20 10.55 -1.69
N HIS A 211 2.48 10.22 -1.50
CA HIS A 211 2.91 9.27 -0.48
C HIS A 211 3.69 10.00 0.60
N THR A 212 3.09 10.15 1.77
CA THR A 212 3.66 10.82 2.94
C THR A 212 4.10 9.78 3.96
N PHE A 213 5.30 9.93 4.48
CA PHE A 213 5.91 9.00 5.43
C PHE A 213 6.09 9.61 6.81
N GLY A 214 5.88 8.79 7.84
CA GLY A 214 6.43 9.01 9.17
C GLY A 214 7.88 8.51 9.22
N ASP A 215 8.11 7.32 9.79
CA ASP A 215 9.42 6.66 9.80
C ASP A 215 9.66 5.93 8.46
N ALA A 216 10.51 6.51 7.61
CA ALA A 216 10.93 5.89 6.36
C ALA A 216 12.33 5.29 6.56
N HIS A 217 12.45 3.97 6.45
CA HIS A 217 13.65 3.25 6.85
C HIS A 217 14.14 2.23 5.83
N ILE A 218 15.43 2.02 5.85
CA ILE A 218 16.16 0.96 5.15
C ILE A 218 16.70 0.01 6.21
N TYR A 219 16.32 -1.27 6.14
CA TYR A 219 16.92 -2.30 6.97
C TYR A 219 18.39 -2.52 6.59
N ASN A 220 19.26 -2.75 7.58
CA ASN A 220 20.71 -2.91 7.33
C ASN A 220 21.03 -4.07 6.39
N ASN A 221 20.21 -5.11 6.38
CA ASN A 221 20.34 -6.26 5.45
C ASN A 221 19.86 -5.97 4.01
N HIS A 222 19.41 -4.76 3.71
CA HIS A 222 18.98 -4.33 2.36
C HIS A 222 19.89 -3.30 1.70
N MET A 223 21.02 -2.92 2.33
CA MET A 223 21.90 -1.89 1.81
C MET A 223 22.48 -2.25 0.44
N GLU A 224 23.07 -3.44 0.29
CA GLU A 224 23.63 -3.92 -0.98
C GLU A 224 22.58 -4.00 -2.10
N GLN A 225 21.37 -4.43 -1.76
CA GLN A 225 20.24 -4.50 -2.70
C GLN A 225 19.83 -3.11 -3.21
N LEU A 226 19.84 -2.11 -2.35
CA LEU A 226 19.53 -0.74 -2.73
C LEU A 226 20.66 -0.08 -3.53
N GLU A 227 21.91 -0.34 -3.19
CA GLU A 227 23.05 0.09 -4.01
C GLU A 227 22.95 -0.48 -5.43
N LEU A 228 22.67 -1.78 -5.56
CA LEU A 228 22.40 -2.41 -6.86
C LEU A 228 21.20 -1.77 -7.57
N GLN A 229 20.13 -1.50 -6.86
CA GLN A 229 18.93 -0.88 -7.45
C GLN A 229 19.20 0.56 -7.92
N LEU A 230 19.96 1.35 -7.16
CA LEU A 230 20.36 2.71 -7.52
C LEU A 230 21.34 2.78 -8.69
N SER A 231 22.13 1.71 -8.93
CA SER A 231 23.03 1.63 -10.09
C SER A 231 22.29 1.44 -11.42
N ARG A 232 20.97 1.18 -11.38
CA ARG A 232 20.14 0.93 -12.57
C ARG A 232 19.35 2.18 -12.95
N ASP A 233 19.39 2.52 -14.24
CA ASP A 233 18.60 3.63 -14.76
C ASP A 233 17.09 3.27 -14.75
N PRO A 234 16.22 4.15 -14.27
CA PRO A 234 14.79 3.99 -14.42
C PRO A 234 14.38 3.94 -15.88
N ARG A 235 13.50 3.00 -16.23
CA ARG A 235 12.90 2.88 -17.55
C ARG A 235 11.56 3.60 -17.60
N PRO A 236 10.98 3.85 -18.81
CA PRO A 236 9.66 4.46 -18.94
C PRO A 236 8.62 3.78 -18.07
N LEU A 237 7.67 4.56 -17.54
CA LEU A 237 6.56 4.04 -16.76
C LEU A 237 5.64 3.19 -17.63
N PRO A 238 5.13 2.06 -17.10
CA PRO A 238 4.08 1.30 -17.75
C PRO A 238 2.74 2.03 -17.70
N LYS A 239 1.75 1.48 -18.38
CA LYS A 239 0.36 1.91 -18.31
C LYS A 239 -0.48 0.83 -17.64
N MET A 240 -1.37 1.23 -16.73
CA MET A 240 -2.39 0.36 -16.16
C MET A 240 -3.72 0.65 -16.86
N ILE A 241 -4.29 -0.36 -17.49
CA ILE A 241 -5.60 -0.28 -18.13
C ILE A 241 -6.58 -1.08 -17.27
N LEU A 242 -7.66 -0.43 -16.88
CA LEU A 242 -8.78 -1.04 -16.16
C LEU A 242 -9.91 -1.36 -17.14
N ASN A 243 -10.62 -2.47 -16.89
CA ASN A 243 -11.82 -2.78 -17.65
C ASN A 243 -12.87 -1.66 -17.45
N PRO A 244 -13.23 -0.91 -18.51
CA PRO A 244 -14.12 0.25 -18.41
C PRO A 244 -15.56 -0.10 -18.06
N GLU A 245 -15.95 -1.38 -18.20
CA GLU A 245 -17.31 -1.85 -17.86
C GLU A 245 -17.54 -2.01 -16.35
N VAL A 246 -16.49 -2.06 -15.56
CA VAL A 246 -16.61 -2.13 -14.10
C VAL A 246 -16.97 -0.76 -13.54
N LYS A 247 -18.17 -0.63 -12.95
CA LYS A 247 -18.72 0.62 -12.40
C LYS A 247 -18.84 0.62 -10.88
N ASP A 248 -18.61 -0.51 -10.23
CA ASP A 248 -18.59 -0.67 -8.78
C ASP A 248 -17.21 -1.20 -8.37
N ILE A 249 -16.57 -0.51 -7.42
CA ILE A 249 -15.20 -0.85 -6.99
C ILE A 249 -15.10 -2.26 -6.40
N PHE A 250 -16.17 -2.77 -5.84
CA PHE A 250 -16.24 -4.10 -5.23
C PHE A 250 -16.39 -5.24 -6.24
N ASN A 251 -16.65 -4.90 -7.51
CA ASN A 251 -16.85 -5.88 -8.58
C ASN A 251 -15.59 -6.12 -9.41
N PHE A 252 -14.53 -5.38 -9.17
CA PHE A 252 -13.24 -5.64 -9.84
C PHE A 252 -12.71 -7.03 -9.52
N LYS A 253 -12.18 -7.69 -10.56
CA LYS A 253 -11.50 -8.97 -10.50
C LYS A 253 -10.08 -8.81 -11.06
N PHE A 254 -9.23 -9.79 -10.83
CA PHE A 254 -7.84 -9.76 -11.31
C PHE A 254 -7.75 -9.54 -12.84
N GLU A 255 -8.66 -10.12 -13.61
CA GLU A 255 -8.71 -10.06 -15.07
C GLU A 255 -9.09 -8.67 -15.61
N ASP A 256 -9.61 -7.78 -14.76
CA ASP A 256 -9.97 -6.41 -15.13
C ASP A 256 -8.78 -5.44 -15.20
N PHE A 257 -7.57 -5.92 -14.87
CA PHE A 257 -6.35 -5.13 -14.85
C PHE A 257 -5.35 -5.61 -15.89
N THR A 258 -4.94 -4.72 -16.78
CA THR A 258 -3.91 -5.00 -17.79
C THR A 258 -2.75 -4.03 -17.66
N LEU A 259 -1.56 -4.56 -17.33
CA LEU A 259 -0.34 -3.77 -17.30
C LEU A 259 0.34 -3.83 -18.69
N VAL A 260 0.52 -2.67 -19.31
CA VAL A 260 1.11 -2.54 -20.65
C VAL A 260 2.47 -1.85 -20.54
N ASP A 261 3.43 -2.29 -21.37
CA ASP A 261 4.78 -1.72 -21.48
C ASP A 261 5.62 -1.77 -20.18
N TYR A 262 5.36 -2.72 -19.28
CA TYR A 262 6.20 -2.91 -18.11
C TYR A 262 7.48 -3.66 -18.47
N ASN A 263 8.58 -2.92 -18.60
CA ASN A 263 9.92 -3.44 -18.93
C ASN A 263 10.90 -3.16 -17.77
N PRO A 264 10.81 -3.86 -16.64
CA PRO A 264 11.68 -3.63 -15.50
C PRO A 264 13.04 -4.30 -15.66
N HIS A 265 14.02 -3.83 -14.87
CA HIS A 265 15.23 -4.61 -14.59
C HIS A 265 14.89 -5.89 -13.82
N PRO A 266 15.78 -6.89 -13.79
CA PRO A 266 15.55 -8.14 -13.05
C PRO A 266 15.21 -7.91 -11.58
N HIS A 267 14.46 -8.85 -11.01
CA HIS A 267 14.15 -8.85 -9.58
C HIS A 267 15.41 -8.81 -8.71
N ILE A 268 15.33 -8.11 -7.58
CA ILE A 268 16.36 -8.12 -6.53
C ILE A 268 15.71 -8.75 -5.30
N LYS A 269 16.26 -9.87 -4.84
CA LYS A 269 15.75 -10.59 -3.67
C LYS A 269 16.14 -9.84 -2.39
N GLY A 270 15.21 -9.68 -1.47
CA GLY A 270 15.45 -9.24 -0.10
C GLY A 270 14.85 -10.21 0.91
N VAL A 271 15.37 -10.21 2.12
CA VAL A 271 14.86 -11.01 3.24
C VAL A 271 13.97 -10.11 4.08
N VAL A 272 12.76 -10.58 4.38
CA VAL A 272 11.83 -9.86 5.26
C VAL A 272 12.40 -9.86 6.69
N ALA A 273 12.41 -8.69 7.33
CA ALA A 273 12.72 -8.57 8.75
C ALA A 273 11.45 -8.87 9.57
N VAL A 274 11.45 -9.94 10.36
CA VAL A 274 10.31 -10.44 11.17
C VAL A 274 10.63 -10.47 12.65
#